data_3a32029d663fbac54d598301c8a6d2ff
#
_entry.id   3a32029d663fbac54d598301c8a6d2ff
#
_cell.length_a   1.000
_cell.length_b   1.000
_cell.length_c   1.000
_cell.angle_alpha   90.00
_cell.angle_beta   90.00
_cell.angle_gamma   90.00
#
_symmetry.space_group_name_H-M   'P 1'
#
loop_
_entity.id
_entity.type
_entity.pdbx_description
1 polymer ?
#
loop_
_entity_poly.entity_id
_entity_poly.type
_entity_poly.pdbx_seq_one_letter_code
_entity_poly.pdbx_strand_id
1 'polypeptide(L)'
;MITLKEAGFVQQAVYAWGIGVGGRIADKVLAGQAVGWALKAQFVLAQWLALNNVRKLIGIHRARYLVTGAAPISPELVRWYLALGVPMLEVWGMTETCGAATGVPAERMRPGSIGPAAGYNEVRLDPATGEILVRGENVFAGYLNLPEKTAETIDAEGWLHTGDVGVVDADGYFRITDRMKDIIITAGGKNITPSELENDLKFSPYVTDAVVIGDKRPYLTVIIMIDQENVEKYAQDQDVPFSNYASLTRAPQVQELIQAEIDRVNKKFARVEQIKKFFLLDTQLSAEDEELTPTMKLKRKLVEKKYNANIEAMYA
;
A
#
# COMPACT_ATOMS: atom_id res chain seq x y z
N MET A 1 -16.09 -3.98 -2.75
CA MET A 1 -16.77 -3.40 -3.94
C MET A 1 -17.59 -4.41 -4.72
N ILE A 2 -17.21 -5.68 -4.76
CA ILE A 2 -17.95 -6.73 -5.49
C ILE A 2 -19.39 -6.90 -4.97
N THR A 3 -19.58 -6.96 -3.66
CA THR A 3 -20.92 -7.05 -3.03
C THR A 3 -21.88 -5.91 -3.42
N LEU A 4 -21.34 -4.74 -3.77
CA LEU A 4 -22.15 -3.60 -4.23
C LEU A 4 -22.60 -3.77 -5.69
N LYS A 5 -21.86 -4.48 -6.53
CA LYS A 5 -22.28 -4.80 -7.91
C LYS A 5 -23.46 -5.78 -7.95
N GLU A 6 -23.60 -6.59 -6.92
CA GLU A 6 -24.71 -7.55 -6.75
C GLU A 6 -25.98 -6.92 -6.13
N ALA A 7 -25.85 -5.70 -5.58
CA ALA A 7 -26.97 -4.98 -5.01
C ALA A 7 -27.97 -4.51 -6.09
N GLY A 8 -29.22 -4.34 -5.72
CA GLY A 8 -30.24 -3.84 -6.64
C GLY A 8 -29.93 -2.42 -7.14
N PHE A 9 -30.40 -2.08 -8.33
CA PHE A 9 -30.15 -0.80 -9.00
C PHE A 9 -30.37 0.44 -8.09
N VAL A 10 -31.44 0.45 -7.29
CA VAL A 10 -31.72 1.55 -6.36
C VAL A 10 -30.64 1.65 -5.30
N GLN A 11 -30.19 0.53 -4.74
CA GLN A 11 -29.13 0.51 -3.72
C GLN A 11 -27.80 1.01 -4.29
N GLN A 12 -27.48 0.59 -5.51
CA GLN A 12 -26.27 1.09 -6.21
C GLN A 12 -26.35 2.60 -6.46
N ALA A 13 -27.48 3.11 -6.92
CA ALA A 13 -27.67 4.55 -7.18
C ALA A 13 -27.58 5.38 -5.88
N VAL A 14 -28.22 4.92 -4.80
CA VAL A 14 -28.16 5.59 -3.49
C VAL A 14 -26.75 5.56 -2.90
N TYR A 15 -26.03 4.45 -3.05
CA TYR A 15 -24.63 4.37 -2.65
C TYR A 15 -23.75 5.31 -3.46
N ALA A 16 -23.88 5.30 -4.80
CA ALA A 16 -23.09 6.17 -5.68
C ALA A 16 -23.31 7.66 -5.35
N TRP A 17 -24.55 8.05 -5.09
CA TRP A 17 -24.88 9.39 -4.63
C TRP A 17 -24.23 9.67 -3.25
N GLY A 18 -24.39 8.77 -2.28
CA GLY A 18 -23.91 8.93 -0.92
C GLY A 18 -22.39 9.05 -0.85
N ILE A 19 -21.66 8.16 -1.56
CA ILE A 19 -20.19 8.21 -1.61
C ILE A 19 -19.68 9.45 -2.37
N GLY A 20 -20.43 9.93 -3.38
CA GLY A 20 -20.15 11.18 -4.06
C GLY A 20 -20.28 12.41 -3.13
N VAL A 21 -21.32 12.43 -2.27
CA VAL A 21 -21.46 13.45 -1.22
C VAL A 21 -20.29 13.38 -0.22
N GLY A 22 -19.99 12.17 0.27
CA GLY A 22 -18.88 11.93 1.19
C GLY A 22 -17.53 12.31 0.59
N GLY A 23 -17.30 12.01 -0.70
CA GLY A 23 -16.09 12.38 -1.42
C GLY A 23 -15.87 13.89 -1.46
N ARG A 24 -16.93 14.67 -1.72
CA ARG A 24 -16.83 16.15 -1.67
C ARG A 24 -16.49 16.69 -0.28
N ILE A 25 -16.94 16.03 0.78
CA ILE A 25 -16.52 16.37 2.15
C ILE A 25 -15.06 16.01 2.36
N ALA A 26 -14.67 14.79 1.97
CA ALA A 26 -13.29 14.32 2.10
C ALA A 26 -12.32 15.28 1.40
N ASP A 27 -12.62 15.70 0.16
CA ASP A 27 -11.78 16.64 -0.59
C ASP A 27 -11.63 18.00 0.13
N LYS A 28 -12.71 18.53 0.70
CA LYS A 28 -12.65 19.76 1.47
C LYS A 28 -11.83 19.62 2.76
N VAL A 29 -12.02 18.51 3.48
CA VAL A 29 -11.27 18.21 4.72
C VAL A 29 -9.79 18.08 4.42
N LEU A 30 -9.42 17.32 3.37
CA LEU A 30 -8.02 17.15 2.96
C LEU A 30 -7.39 18.44 2.46
N ALA A 31 -8.19 19.33 1.86
CA ALA A 31 -7.74 20.68 1.45
C ALA A 31 -7.74 21.71 2.60
N GLY A 32 -8.07 21.32 3.83
CA GLY A 32 -8.17 22.25 4.96
C GLY A 32 -9.30 23.27 4.83
N GLN A 33 -10.31 23.00 3.98
CA GLN A 33 -11.41 23.92 3.70
C GLN A 33 -12.62 23.68 4.60
N ALA A 34 -13.32 24.75 4.94
CA ALA A 34 -14.56 24.63 5.69
C ALA A 34 -15.66 23.94 4.88
N VAL A 35 -16.37 23.00 5.52
CA VAL A 35 -17.51 22.33 4.92
C VAL A 35 -18.78 23.14 5.22
N GLY A 36 -19.46 23.61 4.19
CA GLY A 36 -20.70 24.38 4.31
C GLY A 36 -21.85 23.54 4.88
N TRP A 37 -22.79 24.20 5.52
CA TRP A 37 -23.93 23.57 6.20
C TRP A 37 -24.80 22.69 5.30
N ALA A 38 -25.05 23.14 4.06
CA ALA A 38 -25.85 22.41 3.09
C ALA A 38 -25.21 21.06 2.72
N LEU A 39 -23.88 21.00 2.55
CA LEU A 39 -23.16 19.77 2.27
C LEU A 39 -23.13 18.86 3.50
N LYS A 40 -23.01 19.43 4.72
CA LYS A 40 -23.12 18.64 5.97
C LYS A 40 -24.50 18.00 6.11
N ALA A 41 -25.59 18.73 5.81
CA ALA A 41 -26.94 18.18 5.83
C ALA A 41 -27.13 17.04 4.81
N GLN A 42 -26.63 17.21 3.57
CA GLN A 42 -26.61 16.13 2.57
C GLN A 42 -25.83 14.91 3.06
N PHE A 43 -24.73 15.11 3.74
CA PHE A 43 -23.91 14.02 4.27
C PHE A 43 -24.62 13.24 5.37
N VAL A 44 -25.31 13.92 6.29
CA VAL A 44 -26.14 13.24 7.30
C VAL A 44 -27.20 12.36 6.65
N LEU A 45 -27.84 12.86 5.59
CA LEU A 45 -28.81 12.07 4.83
C LEU A 45 -28.14 10.88 4.13
N ALA A 46 -26.98 11.09 3.51
CA ALA A 46 -26.21 10.04 2.86
C ALA A 46 -25.76 8.96 3.86
N GLN A 47 -25.34 9.35 5.06
CA GLN A 47 -25.01 8.42 6.13
C GLN A 47 -26.23 7.56 6.51
N TRP A 48 -27.38 8.17 6.66
CA TRP A 48 -28.59 7.44 7.06
C TRP A 48 -29.08 6.48 5.97
N LEU A 49 -29.07 6.89 4.70
CA LEU A 49 -29.60 6.10 3.59
C LEU A 49 -28.65 4.99 3.11
N ALA A 50 -27.34 5.22 3.11
CA ALA A 50 -26.38 4.31 2.48
C ALA A 50 -25.12 4.06 3.31
N LEU A 51 -24.37 5.11 3.72
CA LEU A 51 -23.00 4.96 4.18
C LEU A 51 -22.89 4.20 5.51
N ASN A 52 -23.87 4.36 6.42
CA ASN A 52 -23.91 3.60 7.67
C ASN A 52 -24.14 2.10 7.43
N ASN A 53 -24.82 1.70 6.38
CA ASN A 53 -24.98 0.29 6.03
C ASN A 53 -23.66 -0.31 5.57
N VAL A 54 -22.89 0.44 4.77
CA VAL A 54 -21.54 0.05 4.37
C VAL A 54 -20.62 -0.05 5.60
N ARG A 55 -20.65 0.96 6.50
CA ARG A 55 -19.88 0.94 7.75
C ARG A 55 -20.23 -0.25 8.65
N LYS A 56 -21.50 -0.65 8.70
CA LYS A 56 -21.93 -1.86 9.43
C LYS A 56 -21.43 -3.13 8.76
N LEU A 57 -21.53 -3.21 7.43
CA LEU A 57 -21.09 -4.37 6.64
C LEU A 57 -19.60 -4.67 6.87
N ILE A 58 -18.77 -3.64 6.88
CA ILE A 58 -17.32 -3.79 7.10
C ILE A 58 -16.90 -3.67 8.59
N GLY A 59 -17.86 -3.62 9.51
CA GLY A 59 -17.59 -3.68 10.95
C GLY A 59 -17.11 -2.40 11.62
N ILE A 60 -17.07 -1.25 10.91
CA ILE A 60 -16.50 0.00 11.43
C ILE A 60 -17.53 1.03 11.89
N HIS A 61 -18.80 0.67 12.03
CA HIS A 61 -19.88 1.61 12.32
C HIS A 61 -19.75 2.32 13.68
N ARG A 62 -18.94 1.78 14.60
CA ARG A 62 -18.64 2.38 15.92
C ARG A 62 -17.28 3.07 15.98
N ALA A 63 -16.46 2.94 14.92
CA ALA A 63 -15.15 3.56 14.89
C ALA A 63 -15.26 5.08 14.78
N ARG A 64 -14.48 5.80 15.59
CA ARG A 64 -14.31 7.25 15.47
C ARG A 64 -13.24 7.60 14.46
N TYR A 65 -12.18 6.81 14.42
CA TYR A 65 -11.09 6.83 13.46
C TYR A 65 -10.50 5.43 13.33
N LEU A 66 -9.80 5.18 12.27
CA LEU A 66 -9.02 3.98 12.02
C LEU A 66 -7.54 4.36 12.03
N VAL A 67 -6.69 3.41 12.36
CA VAL A 67 -5.24 3.57 12.28
C VAL A 67 -4.70 2.50 11.34
N THR A 68 -3.82 2.90 10.44
CA THR A 68 -3.14 2.00 9.51
C THR A 68 -1.63 2.23 9.59
N GLY A 69 -0.87 1.17 9.42
CA GLY A 69 0.59 1.22 9.49
C GLY A 69 1.21 -0.10 9.06
N ALA A 70 2.51 -0.26 9.28
CA ALA A 70 3.31 -1.43 8.92
C ALA A 70 3.44 -1.70 7.41
N ALA A 71 2.59 -1.15 6.55
CA ALA A 71 2.71 -1.15 5.10
C ALA A 71 2.08 0.13 4.53
N PRO A 72 2.57 0.63 3.39
CA PRO A 72 1.93 1.73 2.69
C PRO A 72 0.49 1.40 2.31
N ILE A 73 -0.37 2.40 2.35
CA ILE A 73 -1.76 2.30 1.94
C ILE A 73 -2.04 3.28 0.80
N SER A 74 -2.96 2.91 -0.10
CA SER A 74 -3.36 3.84 -1.16
C SER A 74 -4.03 5.09 -0.58
N PRO A 75 -3.60 6.30 -0.97
CA PRO A 75 -4.27 7.55 -0.63
C PRO A 75 -5.76 7.57 -1.02
N GLU A 76 -6.12 6.90 -2.12
CA GLU A 76 -7.49 6.77 -2.57
C GLU A 76 -8.34 5.96 -1.58
N LEU A 77 -7.76 4.92 -0.98
CA LEU A 77 -8.45 4.13 0.04
C LEU A 77 -8.64 4.94 1.33
N VAL A 78 -7.63 5.69 1.77
CA VAL A 78 -7.74 6.62 2.92
C VAL A 78 -8.86 7.65 2.66
N ARG A 79 -8.90 8.24 1.47
CA ARG A 79 -9.94 9.16 1.03
C ARG A 79 -11.33 8.51 1.04
N TRP A 80 -11.43 7.24 0.61
CA TRP A 80 -12.70 6.50 0.60
C TRP A 80 -13.25 6.28 2.03
N TYR A 81 -12.41 5.91 2.99
CA TYR A 81 -12.81 5.79 4.39
C TYR A 81 -13.26 7.15 4.95
N LEU A 82 -12.54 8.22 4.62
CA LEU A 82 -12.94 9.56 5.01
C LEU A 82 -14.30 9.95 4.38
N ALA A 83 -14.56 9.56 3.14
CA ALA A 83 -15.85 9.74 2.46
C ALA A 83 -16.99 8.95 3.13
N LEU A 84 -16.69 7.81 3.76
CA LEU A 84 -17.63 7.10 4.62
C LEU A 84 -17.87 7.83 5.96
N GLY A 85 -17.06 8.83 6.30
CA GLY A 85 -17.13 9.57 7.56
C GLY A 85 -16.32 8.94 8.69
N VAL A 86 -15.32 8.12 8.37
CA VAL A 86 -14.38 7.56 9.35
C VAL A 86 -12.96 7.88 8.88
N PRO A 87 -12.27 8.84 9.53
CA PRO A 87 -10.88 9.14 9.21
C PRO A 87 -10.00 7.92 9.42
N MET A 88 -9.06 7.70 8.47
CA MET A 88 -8.02 6.69 8.60
C MET A 88 -6.68 7.39 8.70
N LEU A 89 -5.99 7.19 9.82
CA LEU A 89 -4.75 7.86 10.17
C LEU A 89 -3.57 6.92 9.88
N GLU A 90 -2.62 7.41 9.09
CA GLU A 90 -1.40 6.68 8.79
C GLU A 90 -0.38 6.91 9.90
N VAL A 91 0.21 5.82 10.36
CA VAL A 91 1.30 5.82 11.36
C VAL A 91 2.45 4.99 10.83
N TRP A 92 3.67 5.36 11.21
CA TRP A 92 4.85 4.60 10.89
C TRP A 92 5.69 4.34 12.13
N GLY A 93 6.27 3.17 12.17
CA GLY A 93 7.20 2.71 13.17
C GLY A 93 7.57 1.26 12.92
N MET A 94 8.41 0.75 13.78
CA MET A 94 8.97 -0.60 13.69
C MET A 94 9.10 -1.19 15.08
N THR A 95 9.49 -2.44 15.18
CA THR A 95 9.73 -3.10 16.48
C THR A 95 10.77 -2.34 17.29
N GLU A 96 11.80 -1.85 16.63
CA GLU A 96 12.91 -1.10 17.21
C GLU A 96 12.51 0.29 17.71
N THR A 97 11.35 0.82 17.29
CA THR A 97 10.75 2.05 17.84
C THR A 97 9.64 1.77 18.87
N CYS A 98 9.47 0.51 19.30
CA CYS A 98 8.43 0.09 20.25
C CYS A 98 7.00 0.53 19.84
N GLY A 99 6.74 0.68 18.55
CA GLY A 99 5.49 1.16 18.00
C GLY A 99 5.66 2.35 17.06
N ALA A 100 4.70 3.28 17.07
CA ALA A 100 4.70 4.40 16.14
C ALA A 100 5.77 5.45 16.50
N ALA A 101 6.60 5.83 15.54
CA ALA A 101 7.54 6.94 15.66
C ALA A 101 7.00 8.23 15.01
N THR A 102 6.10 8.08 14.03
CA THR A 102 5.38 9.20 13.40
C THR A 102 3.89 8.88 13.28
N GLY A 103 3.06 9.89 13.08
CA GLY A 103 1.64 9.67 12.88
C GLY A 103 0.93 10.90 12.31
N VAL A 104 -0.04 10.68 11.43
CA VAL A 104 -0.85 11.72 10.82
C VAL A 104 -1.91 12.19 11.82
N PRO A 105 -1.94 13.49 12.22
CA PRO A 105 -2.99 14.01 13.08
C PRO A 105 -4.35 14.04 12.36
N ALA A 106 -5.42 13.74 13.11
CA ALA A 106 -6.77 13.68 12.54
C ALA A 106 -7.24 15.04 11.98
N GLU A 107 -6.75 16.13 12.55
CA GLU A 107 -7.09 17.51 12.17
C GLU A 107 -6.38 17.99 10.91
N ARG A 108 -5.28 17.33 10.54
CA ARG A 108 -4.44 17.68 9.39
C ARG A 108 -4.03 16.43 8.61
N MET A 109 -5.02 15.72 8.12
CA MET A 109 -4.79 14.51 7.33
C MET A 109 -4.07 14.82 6.01
N ARG A 110 -3.05 14.02 5.72
CA ARG A 110 -2.31 14.04 4.44
C ARG A 110 -2.10 12.61 3.96
N PRO A 111 -3.02 12.06 3.18
CA PRO A 111 -2.90 10.70 2.66
C PRO A 111 -1.60 10.47 1.88
N GLY A 112 -0.95 9.33 2.12
CA GLY A 112 0.35 9.00 1.57
C GLY A 112 1.53 9.61 2.34
N SER A 113 1.27 10.25 3.49
CA SER A 113 2.28 10.69 4.45
C SER A 113 2.20 9.83 5.71
N ILE A 114 3.32 9.58 6.34
CA ILE A 114 3.38 8.93 7.67
C ILE A 114 3.29 9.94 8.82
N GLY A 115 3.04 11.20 8.52
CA GLY A 115 2.87 12.27 9.50
C GLY A 115 4.19 12.86 10.04
N PRO A 116 4.08 13.82 10.97
CA PRO A 116 5.21 14.36 11.71
C PRO A 116 5.70 13.39 12.79
N ALA A 117 6.87 13.68 13.37
CA ALA A 117 7.38 12.98 14.54
C ALA A 117 6.36 12.96 15.68
N ALA A 118 6.26 11.85 16.39
CA ALA A 118 5.49 11.76 17.61
C ALA A 118 6.16 12.63 18.70
N GLY A 119 5.37 13.19 19.63
CA GLY A 119 5.86 14.16 20.60
C GLY A 119 6.85 13.62 21.64
N TYR A 120 7.15 12.33 21.62
CA TYR A 120 8.07 11.64 22.53
C TYR A 120 9.39 11.22 21.87
N ASN A 121 9.60 11.57 20.59
CA ASN A 121 10.83 11.26 19.85
C ASN A 121 11.21 12.38 18.87
N GLU A 122 12.43 12.28 18.37
CA GLU A 122 12.95 13.09 17.28
C GLU A 122 13.04 12.21 16.03
N VAL A 123 12.66 12.76 14.89
CA VAL A 123 12.78 12.10 13.59
C VAL A 123 13.46 13.08 12.63
N ARG A 124 14.48 12.60 11.91
CA ARG A 124 15.16 13.39 10.87
C ARG A 124 15.52 12.51 9.67
N LEU A 125 15.90 13.14 8.58
CA LEU A 125 16.55 12.48 7.47
C LEU A 125 18.07 12.59 7.60
N ASP A 126 18.76 11.50 7.30
CA ASP A 126 20.18 11.56 7.04
C ASP A 126 20.44 12.36 5.76
N PRO A 127 21.26 13.43 5.79
CA PRO A 127 21.42 14.32 4.65
C PRO A 127 22.16 13.67 3.45
N ALA A 128 22.90 12.59 3.67
CA ALA A 128 23.66 11.91 2.62
C ALA A 128 22.83 10.82 1.92
N THR A 129 22.00 10.11 2.67
CA THR A 129 21.28 8.91 2.20
C THR A 129 19.78 9.11 2.07
N GLY A 130 19.21 10.11 2.76
CA GLY A 130 17.76 10.27 2.90
C GLY A 130 17.13 9.26 3.85
N GLU A 131 17.92 8.49 4.60
CA GLU A 131 17.44 7.54 5.58
C GLU A 131 16.68 8.26 6.70
N ILE A 132 15.55 7.70 7.12
CA ILE A 132 14.79 8.17 8.27
C ILE A 132 15.50 7.68 9.54
N LEU A 133 15.95 8.61 10.37
CA LEU A 133 16.60 8.34 11.65
C LEU A 133 15.65 8.71 12.79
N VAL A 134 15.61 7.89 13.84
CA VAL A 134 14.75 8.09 15.02
C VAL A 134 15.61 8.13 16.29
N ARG A 135 15.33 9.07 17.18
CA ARG A 135 15.93 9.13 18.51
C ARG A 135 14.88 9.48 19.56
N GLY A 136 14.86 8.78 20.67
CA GLY A 136 13.92 9.05 21.77
C GLY A 136 13.75 7.88 22.70
N GLU A 137 12.89 8.06 23.70
CA GLU A 137 12.61 7.06 24.73
C GLU A 137 11.90 5.81 24.20
N ASN A 138 11.33 5.89 23.00
CA ASN A 138 10.67 4.78 22.31
C ASN A 138 11.64 3.88 21.53
N VAL A 139 12.92 4.25 21.40
CA VAL A 139 13.93 3.41 20.77
C VAL A 139 14.27 2.24 21.69
N PHE A 140 14.27 1.02 21.17
CA PHE A 140 14.55 -0.20 21.92
C PHE A 140 15.98 -0.21 22.51
N ALA A 141 16.21 -1.02 23.53
CA ALA A 141 17.52 -1.12 24.16
C ALA A 141 18.56 -1.87 23.29
N GLY A 142 18.09 -2.64 22.31
CA GLY A 142 18.95 -3.40 21.40
C GLY A 142 18.46 -4.82 21.12
N TYR A 143 19.17 -5.53 20.29
CA TYR A 143 18.89 -6.93 19.96
C TYR A 143 19.49 -7.87 21.00
N LEU A 144 18.67 -8.78 21.52
CA LEU A 144 19.09 -9.74 22.55
C LEU A 144 20.28 -10.58 22.07
N ASN A 145 21.35 -10.59 22.85
CA ASN A 145 22.61 -11.33 22.58
C ASN A 145 23.29 -10.98 21.23
N LEU A 146 22.99 -9.80 20.65
CA LEU A 146 23.56 -9.33 19.40
C LEU A 146 24.09 -7.89 19.54
N PRO A 147 25.12 -7.65 20.38
CA PRO A 147 25.62 -6.30 20.66
C PRO A 147 26.19 -5.61 19.42
N GLU A 148 26.88 -6.36 18.54
CA GLU A 148 27.44 -5.82 17.31
C GLU A 148 26.33 -5.30 16.39
N LYS A 149 25.27 -6.09 16.20
CA LYS A 149 24.11 -5.67 15.41
C LYS A 149 23.38 -4.48 16.03
N THR A 150 23.33 -4.40 17.34
CA THR A 150 22.77 -3.25 18.05
C THR A 150 23.60 -2.00 17.75
N ALA A 151 24.92 -2.07 17.82
CA ALA A 151 25.81 -0.96 17.51
C ALA A 151 25.81 -0.53 16.03
N GLU A 152 25.50 -1.45 15.11
CA GLU A 152 25.27 -1.14 13.70
C GLU A 152 23.94 -0.40 13.48
N THR A 153 22.95 -0.64 14.36
CA THR A 153 21.58 -0.13 14.21
C THR A 153 21.35 1.15 15.00
N ILE A 154 21.99 1.32 16.15
CA ILE A 154 21.92 2.54 16.96
C ILE A 154 23.34 3.12 17.02
N ASP A 155 23.49 4.34 16.49
CA ASP A 155 24.80 5.02 16.50
C ASP A 155 25.19 5.54 17.90
N ALA A 156 26.42 6.07 17.99
CA ALA A 156 26.97 6.60 19.24
C ALA A 156 26.19 7.83 19.78
N GLU A 157 25.41 8.50 18.94
CA GLU A 157 24.58 9.66 19.30
C GLU A 157 23.16 9.25 19.69
N GLY A 158 22.85 7.94 19.65
CA GLY A 158 21.55 7.36 19.99
C GLY A 158 20.51 7.42 18.87
N TRP A 159 20.93 7.65 17.61
CA TRP A 159 20.05 7.58 16.47
C TRP A 159 19.90 6.15 15.98
N LEU A 160 18.65 5.70 15.86
CA LEU A 160 18.26 4.45 15.24
C LEU A 160 18.27 4.62 13.72
N HIS A 161 19.06 3.82 13.03
CA HIS A 161 19.07 3.65 11.58
C HIS A 161 17.96 2.71 11.16
N THR A 162 16.90 3.24 10.57
CA THR A 162 15.67 2.46 10.29
C THR A 162 15.76 1.63 9.02
N GLY A 163 16.66 2.00 8.11
CA GLY A 163 16.74 1.44 6.77
C GLY A 163 15.63 1.89 5.83
N ASP A 164 14.68 2.71 6.29
CA ASP A 164 13.62 3.31 5.47
C ASP A 164 14.13 4.68 4.98
N VAL A 165 13.96 4.95 3.67
CA VAL A 165 14.34 6.21 3.02
C VAL A 165 13.07 7.04 2.79
N GLY A 166 13.18 8.35 2.97
CA GLY A 166 12.02 9.21 2.83
C GLY A 166 12.34 10.65 2.45
N VAL A 167 11.30 11.43 2.42
CA VAL A 167 11.34 12.89 2.26
C VAL A 167 10.51 13.55 3.36
N VAL A 168 10.81 14.79 3.68
CA VAL A 168 10.05 15.60 4.63
C VAL A 168 9.63 16.89 3.96
N ASP A 169 8.38 17.30 4.13
CA ASP A 169 7.89 18.57 3.60
C ASP A 169 8.15 19.73 4.58
N ALA A 170 7.82 20.95 4.14
CA ALA A 170 8.03 22.18 4.92
C ALA A 170 7.21 22.22 6.22
N ASP A 171 6.15 21.43 6.35
CA ASP A 171 5.30 21.33 7.54
C ASP A 171 5.75 20.18 8.47
N GLY A 172 6.84 19.49 8.15
CA GLY A 172 7.40 18.41 8.94
C GLY A 172 6.72 17.05 8.75
N TYR A 173 5.95 16.86 7.67
CA TYR A 173 5.35 15.57 7.34
C TYR A 173 6.34 14.71 6.56
N PHE A 174 6.62 13.54 7.10
CA PHE A 174 7.46 12.54 6.45
C PHE A 174 6.63 11.70 5.47
N ARG A 175 7.29 11.27 4.40
CA ARG A 175 6.80 10.27 3.45
C ARG A 175 7.90 9.28 3.19
N ILE A 176 7.62 7.98 3.35
CA ILE A 176 8.55 6.93 2.94
C ILE A 176 8.53 6.85 1.42
N THR A 177 9.71 6.82 0.85
CA THR A 177 9.89 6.54 -0.57
C THR A 177 10.16 5.06 -0.79
N ASP A 178 11.12 4.48 -0.06
CA ASP A 178 11.39 3.03 -0.10
C ASP A 178 12.25 2.57 1.09
N ARG A 179 12.62 1.30 1.09
CA ARG A 179 13.72 0.76 1.90
C ARG A 179 15.03 0.88 1.17
N MET A 180 16.08 1.29 1.88
CA MET A 180 17.42 1.50 1.31
C MET A 180 17.94 0.26 0.55
N LYS A 181 17.69 -0.94 1.08
CA LYS A 181 18.13 -2.21 0.47
C LYS A 181 17.19 -2.77 -0.62
N ASP A 182 16.04 -2.14 -0.82
CA ASP A 182 15.04 -2.57 -1.82
C ASP A 182 14.99 -1.63 -3.04
N ILE A 183 15.69 -0.47 -2.98
CA ILE A 183 15.84 0.44 -4.12
C ILE A 183 16.49 -0.31 -5.29
N ILE A 184 15.82 -0.29 -6.42
CA ILE A 184 16.30 -0.89 -7.67
C ILE A 184 17.18 0.12 -8.38
N ILE A 185 18.41 -0.30 -8.73
CA ILE A 185 19.30 0.48 -9.62
C ILE A 185 19.33 -0.25 -10.97
N THR A 186 18.61 0.28 -11.94
CA THR A 186 18.57 -0.31 -13.29
C THR A 186 19.93 -0.30 -13.97
N ALA A 187 20.13 -1.10 -15.04
CA ALA A 187 21.36 -1.09 -15.84
C ALA A 187 21.69 0.31 -16.40
N GLY A 188 20.69 1.17 -16.58
CA GLY A 188 20.86 2.57 -16.97
C GLY A 188 21.22 3.52 -15.84
N GLY A 189 21.42 3.03 -14.61
CA GLY A 189 21.79 3.84 -13.43
C GLY A 189 20.62 4.63 -12.83
N LYS A 190 19.37 4.35 -13.21
CA LYS A 190 18.19 5.00 -12.63
C LYS A 190 17.81 4.31 -11.32
N ASN A 191 17.69 5.08 -10.24
CA ASN A 191 17.11 4.62 -8.99
C ASN A 191 15.59 4.59 -9.12
N ILE A 192 14.99 3.45 -8.80
CA ILE A 192 13.55 3.21 -8.87
C ILE A 192 13.08 2.68 -7.52
N THR A 193 11.96 3.19 -7.06
CA THR A 193 11.25 2.80 -5.87
C THR A 193 10.22 1.71 -6.20
N PRO A 194 10.53 0.40 -6.02
CA PRO A 194 9.60 -0.67 -6.39
C PRO A 194 8.31 -0.63 -5.59
N SER A 195 8.37 -0.19 -4.33
CA SER A 195 7.21 -0.16 -3.43
C SER A 195 6.06 0.69 -3.94
N GLU A 196 6.32 1.78 -4.68
CA GLU A 196 5.24 2.61 -5.26
C GLU A 196 4.46 1.84 -6.33
N LEU A 197 5.18 1.15 -7.23
CA LEU A 197 4.56 0.33 -8.27
C LEU A 197 3.79 -0.86 -7.67
N GLU A 198 4.40 -1.54 -6.71
CA GLU A 198 3.82 -2.70 -6.02
C GLU A 198 2.53 -2.33 -5.27
N ASN A 199 2.52 -1.20 -4.58
CA ASN A 199 1.35 -0.72 -3.84
C ASN A 199 0.21 -0.30 -4.79
N ASP A 200 0.53 0.35 -5.90
CA ASP A 200 -0.45 0.70 -6.92
C ASP A 200 -1.06 -0.53 -7.61
N LEU A 201 -0.28 -1.60 -7.81
CA LEU A 201 -0.78 -2.90 -8.29
C LEU A 201 -1.70 -3.56 -7.24
N LYS A 202 -1.29 -3.60 -5.98
CA LYS A 202 -2.08 -4.18 -4.87
C LYS A 202 -3.38 -3.43 -4.57
N PHE A 203 -3.55 -2.22 -5.09
CA PHE A 203 -4.83 -1.54 -5.04
C PHE A 203 -5.88 -2.16 -5.97
N SER A 204 -5.47 -2.95 -6.96
CA SER A 204 -6.38 -3.74 -7.78
C SER A 204 -7.04 -4.86 -6.95
N PRO A 205 -8.36 -5.07 -7.06
CA PRO A 205 -9.02 -6.20 -6.39
C PRO A 205 -8.54 -7.57 -6.90
N TYR A 206 -7.82 -7.60 -8.00
CA TYR A 206 -7.34 -8.83 -8.63
C TYR A 206 -5.91 -9.20 -8.24
N VAL A 207 -5.22 -8.37 -7.47
CA VAL A 207 -3.81 -8.55 -7.07
C VAL A 207 -3.70 -8.65 -5.56
N THR A 208 -3.25 -9.79 -5.05
CA THR A 208 -2.94 -9.98 -3.63
C THR A 208 -1.60 -9.39 -3.27
N ASP A 209 -0.56 -9.69 -4.07
CA ASP A 209 0.76 -9.12 -3.87
C ASP A 209 1.55 -9.07 -5.18
N ALA A 210 2.60 -8.23 -5.19
CA ALA A 210 3.45 -8.01 -6.35
C ALA A 210 4.90 -7.77 -5.91
N VAL A 211 5.86 -8.28 -6.70
CA VAL A 211 7.30 -8.04 -6.50
C VAL A 211 7.88 -7.52 -7.81
N VAL A 212 8.28 -6.27 -7.83
CA VAL A 212 8.94 -5.64 -8.98
C VAL A 212 10.41 -6.02 -9.00
N ILE A 213 10.88 -6.47 -10.16
CA ILE A 213 12.25 -6.92 -10.42
C ILE A 213 12.89 -5.97 -11.44
N GLY A 214 14.15 -5.56 -11.22
CA GLY A 214 14.81 -4.63 -12.16
C GLY A 214 16.23 -4.25 -11.77
N ASP A 215 16.76 -4.72 -10.63
CA ASP A 215 18.12 -4.38 -10.22
C ASP A 215 19.15 -4.89 -11.25
N LYS A 216 19.98 -3.96 -11.76
CA LYS A 216 20.95 -4.20 -12.84
C LYS A 216 20.35 -4.73 -14.15
N ARG A 217 19.02 -4.58 -14.35
CA ARG A 217 18.30 -5.03 -15.54
C ARG A 217 17.96 -3.87 -16.48
N PRO A 218 17.72 -4.14 -17.77
CA PRO A 218 17.43 -3.09 -18.75
C PRO A 218 16.05 -2.44 -18.59
N TYR A 219 15.10 -3.11 -17.93
CA TYR A 219 13.75 -2.65 -17.67
C TYR A 219 13.15 -3.37 -16.47
N LEU A 220 12.01 -2.88 -15.99
CA LEU A 220 11.28 -3.50 -14.89
C LEU A 220 10.38 -4.64 -15.38
N THR A 221 10.36 -5.71 -14.60
CA THR A 221 9.38 -6.79 -14.69
C THR A 221 8.70 -6.95 -13.32
N VAL A 222 7.60 -7.71 -13.27
CA VAL A 222 6.90 -7.95 -12.00
C VAL A 222 6.44 -9.40 -11.90
N ILE A 223 6.57 -9.97 -10.72
CA ILE A 223 5.92 -11.22 -10.32
C ILE A 223 4.66 -10.85 -9.55
N ILE A 224 3.52 -11.42 -9.91
CA ILE A 224 2.21 -11.09 -9.31
C ILE A 224 1.57 -12.37 -8.77
N MET A 225 1.08 -12.27 -7.54
CA MET A 225 0.15 -13.22 -6.94
C MET A 225 -1.26 -12.65 -7.09
N ILE A 226 -2.13 -13.33 -7.84
CA ILE A 226 -3.52 -12.91 -8.05
C ILE A 226 -4.38 -13.20 -6.81
N ASP A 227 -5.42 -12.38 -6.61
CA ASP A 227 -6.47 -12.67 -5.66
C ASP A 227 -7.40 -13.74 -6.24
N GLN A 228 -7.32 -14.94 -5.69
CA GLN A 228 -8.02 -16.11 -6.24
C GLN A 228 -9.52 -15.89 -6.30
N GLU A 229 -10.15 -15.41 -5.23
CA GLU A 229 -11.60 -15.26 -5.13
C GLU A 229 -12.14 -14.25 -6.16
N ASN A 230 -11.49 -13.10 -6.28
CA ASN A 230 -11.92 -12.07 -7.20
C ASN A 230 -11.64 -12.43 -8.67
N VAL A 231 -10.54 -13.14 -8.95
CA VAL A 231 -10.21 -13.57 -10.31
C VAL A 231 -11.05 -14.78 -10.74
N GLU A 232 -11.36 -15.72 -9.84
CA GLU A 232 -12.32 -16.80 -10.11
C GLU A 232 -13.71 -16.22 -10.45
N LYS A 233 -14.17 -15.23 -9.69
CA LYS A 233 -15.43 -14.56 -9.99
C LYS A 233 -15.40 -13.86 -11.36
N TYR A 234 -14.30 -13.14 -11.67
CA TYR A 234 -14.13 -12.54 -12.99
C TYR A 234 -14.18 -13.61 -14.10
N ALA A 235 -13.47 -14.73 -13.92
CA ALA A 235 -13.45 -15.81 -14.90
C ALA A 235 -14.83 -16.43 -15.10
N GLN A 236 -15.63 -16.62 -14.03
CA GLN A 236 -17.01 -17.07 -14.11
C GLN A 236 -17.90 -16.06 -14.84
N ASP A 237 -17.78 -14.78 -14.54
CA ASP A 237 -18.55 -13.70 -15.18
C ASP A 237 -18.23 -13.56 -16.69
N GLN A 238 -17.08 -14.04 -17.14
CA GLN A 238 -16.58 -14.01 -18.52
C GLN A 238 -16.61 -15.39 -19.21
N ASP A 239 -17.25 -16.39 -18.60
CA ASP A 239 -17.30 -17.79 -19.11
C ASP A 239 -15.92 -18.37 -19.42
N VAL A 240 -14.87 -18.00 -18.65
CA VAL A 240 -13.51 -18.51 -18.83
C VAL A 240 -13.38 -19.85 -18.10
N PRO A 241 -13.06 -20.96 -18.82
CA PRO A 241 -12.91 -22.25 -18.20
C PRO A 241 -11.60 -22.34 -17.38
N PHE A 242 -11.68 -22.80 -16.16
CA PHE A 242 -10.54 -23.13 -15.30
C PHE A 242 -10.86 -24.34 -14.41
N SER A 243 -9.83 -25.04 -13.95
CA SER A 243 -9.97 -26.21 -13.07
C SER A 243 -9.26 -26.03 -11.72
N ASN A 244 -8.26 -25.16 -11.66
CA ASN A 244 -7.47 -24.87 -10.48
C ASN A 244 -6.77 -23.51 -10.64
N TYR A 245 -6.09 -23.05 -9.57
CA TYR A 245 -5.37 -21.78 -9.54
C TYR A 245 -4.36 -21.64 -10.69
N ALA A 246 -3.56 -22.68 -10.95
CA ALA A 246 -2.56 -22.66 -12.01
C ALA A 246 -3.19 -22.52 -13.42
N SER A 247 -4.34 -23.18 -13.69
CA SER A 247 -5.04 -23.01 -14.96
C SER A 247 -5.69 -21.63 -15.08
N LEU A 248 -6.15 -21.07 -13.96
CA LEU A 248 -6.70 -19.74 -13.88
C LEU A 248 -5.65 -18.68 -14.25
N THR A 249 -4.44 -18.75 -13.68
CA THR A 249 -3.36 -17.81 -13.97
C THR A 249 -2.85 -17.89 -15.41
N ARG A 250 -3.04 -19.03 -16.10
CA ARG A 250 -2.64 -19.25 -17.49
C ARG A 250 -3.71 -18.88 -18.52
N ALA A 251 -4.93 -18.62 -18.07
CA ALA A 251 -6.03 -18.25 -18.96
C ALA A 251 -5.74 -16.90 -19.66
N PRO A 252 -5.87 -16.81 -20.99
CA PRO A 252 -5.57 -15.57 -21.73
C PRO A 252 -6.34 -14.36 -21.21
N GLN A 253 -7.60 -14.53 -20.85
CA GLN A 253 -8.46 -13.46 -20.33
C GLN A 253 -7.98 -12.94 -18.99
N VAL A 254 -7.41 -13.81 -18.14
CA VAL A 254 -6.81 -13.42 -16.84
C VAL A 254 -5.48 -12.68 -17.10
N GLN A 255 -4.69 -13.14 -18.06
CA GLN A 255 -3.46 -12.44 -18.47
C GLN A 255 -3.79 -11.03 -18.99
N GLU A 256 -4.82 -10.88 -19.81
CA GLU A 256 -5.30 -9.58 -20.32
C GLU A 256 -5.82 -8.69 -19.20
N LEU A 257 -6.57 -9.24 -18.22
CA LEU A 257 -7.04 -8.53 -17.05
C LEU A 257 -5.88 -7.92 -16.26
N ILE A 258 -4.86 -8.73 -15.96
CA ILE A 258 -3.69 -8.26 -15.20
C ILE A 258 -2.83 -7.29 -16.04
N GLN A 259 -2.70 -7.50 -17.34
CA GLN A 259 -2.04 -6.54 -18.23
C GLN A 259 -2.73 -5.18 -18.17
N ALA A 260 -4.06 -5.14 -18.20
CA ALA A 260 -4.81 -3.89 -18.09
C ALA A 260 -4.58 -3.17 -16.75
N GLU A 261 -4.43 -3.92 -15.64
CA GLU A 261 -4.06 -3.34 -14.34
C GLU A 261 -2.62 -2.78 -14.35
N ILE A 262 -1.67 -3.49 -14.95
CA ILE A 262 -0.29 -3.01 -15.12
C ILE A 262 -0.29 -1.73 -15.97
N ASP A 263 -1.04 -1.69 -17.07
CA ASP A 263 -1.13 -0.52 -17.94
C ASP A 263 -1.77 0.68 -17.21
N ARG A 264 -2.73 0.43 -16.34
CA ARG A 264 -3.33 1.47 -15.46
C ARG A 264 -2.28 2.07 -14.54
N VAL A 265 -1.47 1.24 -13.91
CA VAL A 265 -0.38 1.67 -13.02
C VAL A 265 0.70 2.40 -13.81
N ASN A 266 1.16 1.83 -14.91
CA ASN A 266 2.21 2.40 -15.76
C ASN A 266 1.92 3.83 -16.24
N LYS A 267 0.65 4.23 -16.39
CA LYS A 267 0.26 5.60 -16.78
C LYS A 267 0.68 6.67 -15.77
N LYS A 268 0.93 6.30 -14.52
CA LYS A 268 1.36 7.21 -13.44
C LYS A 268 2.87 7.40 -13.39
N PHE A 269 3.64 6.57 -14.10
CA PHE A 269 5.10 6.49 -14.01
C PHE A 269 5.82 6.86 -15.31
N ALA A 270 7.04 7.39 -15.17
CA ALA A 270 7.88 7.69 -16.32
C ALA A 270 8.23 6.41 -17.10
N ARG A 271 8.50 6.53 -18.41
CA ARG A 271 8.72 5.37 -19.31
C ARG A 271 9.79 4.39 -18.80
N VAL A 272 10.82 4.90 -18.13
CA VAL A 272 11.93 4.07 -17.59
C VAL A 272 11.54 3.34 -16.30
N GLU A 273 10.48 3.77 -15.63
CA GLU A 273 9.94 3.21 -14.39
C GLU A 273 8.76 2.26 -14.66
N GLN A 274 8.36 2.09 -15.92
CA GLN A 274 7.24 1.26 -16.30
C GLN A 274 7.61 -0.22 -16.35
N ILE A 275 6.71 -1.05 -15.84
CA ILE A 275 6.77 -2.51 -15.95
C ILE A 275 6.55 -2.92 -17.40
N LYS A 276 7.43 -3.76 -17.96
CA LYS A 276 7.40 -4.18 -19.36
C LYS A 276 6.93 -5.61 -19.55
N LYS A 277 7.20 -6.50 -18.60
CA LYS A 277 6.73 -7.89 -18.64
C LYS A 277 6.33 -8.32 -17.24
N PHE A 278 5.48 -9.31 -17.13
CA PHE A 278 5.04 -9.86 -15.87
C PHE A 278 4.95 -11.38 -15.91
N PHE A 279 4.95 -11.98 -14.74
CA PHE A 279 4.71 -13.40 -14.52
C PHE A 279 3.70 -13.57 -13.39
N LEU A 280 2.64 -14.36 -13.63
CA LEU A 280 1.68 -14.73 -12.60
C LEU A 280 2.16 -15.99 -11.89
N LEU A 281 2.23 -15.95 -10.57
CA LEU A 281 2.50 -17.14 -9.78
C LEU A 281 1.40 -18.19 -10.04
N ASP A 282 1.79 -19.39 -10.34
CA ASP A 282 0.86 -20.50 -10.58
C ASP A 282 0.51 -21.28 -9.30
N THR A 283 1.04 -20.84 -8.16
CA THR A 283 0.78 -21.37 -6.83
C THR A 283 0.41 -20.21 -5.90
N GLN A 284 -0.71 -20.35 -5.19
CA GLN A 284 -1.05 -19.41 -4.12
C GLN A 284 -0.16 -19.69 -2.91
N LEU A 285 0.58 -18.67 -2.48
CA LEU A 285 1.41 -18.77 -1.28
C LEU A 285 0.57 -18.62 -0.02
N SER A 286 0.92 -19.35 1.01
CA SER A 286 0.30 -19.34 2.34
C SER A 286 1.28 -18.81 3.40
N ALA A 287 0.81 -18.61 4.63
CA ALA A 287 1.65 -18.17 5.74
C ALA A 287 2.74 -19.18 6.12
N GLU A 288 2.63 -20.44 5.67
CA GLU A 288 3.59 -21.51 5.91
C GLU A 288 4.75 -21.50 4.89
N ASP A 289 4.58 -20.77 3.79
CA ASP A 289 5.61 -20.67 2.75
C ASP A 289 6.74 -19.72 3.18
N GLU A 290 7.98 -20.13 2.93
CA GLU A 290 9.17 -19.34 3.30
C GLU A 290 9.21 -17.96 2.65
N GLU A 291 8.56 -17.79 1.51
CA GLU A 291 8.49 -16.56 0.74
C GLU A 291 7.63 -15.48 1.40
N LEU A 292 6.80 -15.84 2.36
CA LEU A 292 5.98 -14.89 3.12
C LEU A 292 6.55 -14.62 4.51
N THR A 293 6.32 -13.41 4.99
CA THR A 293 6.48 -13.10 6.42
C THR A 293 5.26 -13.60 7.19
N PRO A 294 5.32 -13.75 8.53
CA PRO A 294 4.15 -14.02 9.35
C PRO A 294 3.01 -12.99 9.18
N THR A 295 3.32 -11.81 8.67
CA THR A 295 2.37 -10.73 8.36
C THR A 295 1.94 -10.74 6.89
N MET A 296 2.13 -11.85 6.17
CA MET A 296 1.71 -12.07 4.77
C MET A 296 2.36 -11.12 3.75
N LYS A 297 3.60 -10.68 3.99
CA LYS A 297 4.37 -9.87 3.02
C LYS A 297 5.38 -10.75 2.30
N LEU A 298 5.47 -10.63 0.97
CA LEU A 298 6.47 -11.31 0.17
C LEU A 298 7.89 -10.85 0.54
N LYS A 299 8.77 -11.84 0.74
CA LYS A 299 10.20 -11.62 0.94
C LYS A 299 10.90 -11.58 -0.42
N ARG A 300 11.14 -10.41 -0.96
CA ARG A 300 11.71 -10.18 -2.29
C ARG A 300 12.84 -11.15 -2.65
N LYS A 301 13.89 -11.25 -1.80
CA LYS A 301 15.05 -12.11 -2.05
C LYS A 301 14.71 -13.59 -2.20
N LEU A 302 13.73 -14.09 -1.45
CA LEU A 302 13.32 -15.50 -1.55
C LEU A 302 12.49 -15.73 -2.81
N VAL A 303 11.60 -14.80 -3.13
CA VAL A 303 10.83 -14.81 -4.40
C VAL A 303 11.78 -14.78 -5.60
N GLU A 304 12.75 -13.88 -5.62
CA GLU A 304 13.76 -13.80 -6.69
C GLU A 304 14.55 -15.10 -6.84
N LYS A 305 14.96 -15.71 -5.73
CA LYS A 305 15.69 -16.98 -5.74
C LYS A 305 14.84 -18.13 -6.27
N LYS A 306 13.61 -18.28 -5.77
CA LYS A 306 12.71 -19.38 -6.11
C LYS A 306 12.26 -19.32 -7.57
N TYR A 307 11.92 -18.13 -8.05
CA TYR A 307 11.37 -17.90 -9.39
C TYR A 307 12.39 -17.35 -10.39
N ASN A 308 13.69 -17.58 -10.14
CA ASN A 308 14.76 -17.04 -10.98
C ASN A 308 14.62 -17.46 -12.45
N ALA A 309 14.24 -18.73 -12.75
CA ALA A 309 14.04 -19.17 -14.12
C ALA A 309 12.94 -18.39 -14.86
N ASN A 310 11.85 -18.07 -14.16
CA ASN A 310 10.74 -17.28 -14.71
C ASN A 310 11.17 -15.81 -14.90
N ILE A 311 11.99 -15.28 -13.98
CA ILE A 311 12.56 -13.93 -14.10
C ILE A 311 13.45 -13.86 -15.32
N GLU A 312 14.41 -14.78 -15.49
CA GLU A 312 15.30 -14.79 -16.68
C GLU A 312 14.52 -14.90 -17.99
N ALA A 313 13.47 -15.71 -18.03
CA ALA A 313 12.59 -15.81 -19.20
C ALA A 313 11.87 -14.51 -19.57
N MET A 314 11.62 -13.63 -18.58
CA MET A 314 11.07 -12.30 -18.86
C MET A 314 12.08 -11.35 -19.49
N TYR A 315 13.39 -11.60 -19.37
CA TYR A 315 14.45 -10.78 -19.95
C TYR A 315 15.06 -11.36 -21.24
N ALA A 316 14.72 -12.60 -21.58
CA ALA A 316 15.17 -13.29 -22.78
C ALA A 316 14.57 -12.72 -24.10
#